data_4aacc7de8eb7f2d65d4dff94fd72390a
#
_entry.id   4aacc7de8eb7f2d65d4dff94fd72390a
#
_cell.length_a   1.000
_cell.length_b   1.000
_cell.length_c   1.000
_cell.angle_alpha   90.00
_cell.angle_beta   90.00
_cell.angle_gamma   90.00
#
_symmetry.space_group_name_H-M   'P 1'
#
loop_
_entity.id
_entity.type
_entity.pdbx_description
1 polymer ?
#
loop_
_entity_poly.entity_id
_entity_poly.type
_entity_poly.pdbx_seq_one_letter_code
_entity_poly.pdbx_strand_id
1 'polypeptide(L)'
;PFAKKIELLGNDCLCMSLRYEQVPLYLSIIDAGFVLRHNSLVNINASPTKIAEYMAVGAMVIATKYSGDAKVLVEDSGYGMILDEIENISSEMIDELNLKIHSYKENKENASATIKNYIFKSRLWHANEIKLKSLYSNI
;
A
#
# COMPACT_ATOMS: atom_id res chain seq x y z
N PRO A 1 14.56 18.68 8.25
CA PRO A 1 13.35 18.96 9.01
C PRO A 1 12.56 17.68 9.37
N PHE A 2 12.34 16.73 8.42
CA PHE A 2 11.57 15.50 8.65
C PHE A 2 12.34 14.51 9.54
N ALA A 3 13.62 14.28 9.28
CA ALA A 3 14.48 13.41 10.08
C ALA A 3 14.53 13.82 11.57
N LYS A 4 14.61 15.13 11.86
CA LYS A 4 14.54 15.64 13.24
C LYS A 4 13.22 15.32 13.97
N LYS A 5 12.08 15.26 13.24
CA LYS A 5 10.80 14.86 13.84
C LYS A 5 10.77 13.37 14.17
N ILE A 6 11.43 12.54 13.36
CA ILE A 6 11.53 11.09 13.60
C ILE A 6 12.45 10.80 14.80
N GLU A 7 13.55 11.53 14.96
CA GLU A 7 14.43 11.40 16.13
C GLU A 7 13.70 11.61 17.47
N LEU A 8 12.62 12.43 17.47
CA LEU A 8 11.78 12.64 18.65
C LEU A 8 10.88 11.43 19.00
N LEU A 9 10.68 10.48 18.09
CA LEU A 9 9.87 9.27 18.30
C LEU A 9 10.68 8.13 18.93
N GLY A 10 11.98 8.36 19.21
CA GLY A 10 12.83 7.39 19.89
C GLY A 10 13.24 6.19 19.03
N ASN A 11 13.55 5.07 19.68
CA ASN A 11 14.08 3.87 19.03
C ASN A 11 13.03 3.08 18.22
N ASP A 12 11.76 3.48 18.26
CA ASP A 12 10.68 2.82 17.52
C ASP A 12 10.60 3.26 16.05
N CYS A 13 11.41 4.25 15.65
CA CYS A 13 11.44 4.78 14.29
C CYS A 13 12.85 4.71 13.70
N LEU A 14 12.95 4.14 12.50
CA LEU A 14 14.17 4.07 11.73
C LEU A 14 14.02 4.87 10.42
N CYS A 15 14.87 5.88 10.23
CA CYS A 15 14.94 6.63 8.98
C CYS A 15 16.25 6.29 8.26
N MET A 16 16.15 5.78 7.04
CA MET A 16 17.32 5.38 6.26
C MET A 16 17.16 5.74 4.79
N SER A 17 18.30 5.90 4.12
CA SER A 17 18.37 5.98 2.66
C SER A 17 18.84 4.63 2.13
N LEU A 18 18.09 4.07 1.18
CA LEU A 18 18.37 2.80 0.56
C LEU A 18 18.75 3.00 -0.91
N ARG A 19 19.67 2.18 -1.41
CA ARG A 19 19.85 2.03 -2.86
C ARG A 19 18.66 1.26 -3.44
N TYR A 20 18.33 1.52 -4.69
CA TYR A 20 17.17 0.92 -5.36
C TYR A 20 17.12 -0.60 -5.23
N GLU A 21 18.26 -1.27 -5.37
CA GLU A 21 18.39 -2.73 -5.29
C GLU A 21 18.09 -3.30 -3.88
N GLN A 22 18.18 -2.47 -2.85
CA GLN A 22 17.93 -2.84 -1.46
C GLN A 22 16.45 -2.71 -1.08
N VAL A 23 15.69 -1.86 -1.78
CA VAL A 23 14.29 -1.56 -1.46
C VAL A 23 13.43 -2.82 -1.35
N PRO A 24 13.47 -3.79 -2.29
CA PRO A 24 12.64 -5.00 -2.20
C PRO A 24 12.92 -5.83 -0.94
N LEU A 25 14.18 -5.88 -0.50
CA LEU A 25 14.56 -6.61 0.72
C LEU A 25 13.91 -6.00 1.95
N TYR A 26 13.99 -4.66 2.09
CA TYR A 26 13.37 -3.98 3.22
C TYR A 26 11.84 -4.01 3.16
N LEU A 27 11.26 -3.94 1.98
CA LEU A 27 9.81 -4.09 1.82
C LEU A 27 9.33 -5.50 2.20
N SER A 28 10.15 -6.53 2.01
CA SER A 28 9.74 -7.92 2.29
C SER A 28 9.50 -8.22 3.78
N ILE A 29 10.00 -7.38 4.68
CA ILE A 29 9.86 -7.57 6.14
C ILE A 29 8.72 -6.74 6.75
N ILE A 30 8.09 -5.83 6.01
CA ILE A 30 7.01 -5.00 6.53
C ILE A 30 5.69 -5.77 6.59
N ASP A 31 4.84 -5.42 7.54
CA ASP A 31 3.46 -5.93 7.63
C ASP A 31 2.47 -4.99 6.93
N ALA A 32 2.74 -3.70 6.96
CA ALA A 32 1.89 -2.68 6.36
C ALA A 32 2.71 -1.52 5.77
N GLY A 33 2.24 -0.98 4.65
CA GLY A 33 2.78 0.20 4.00
C GLY A 33 1.78 1.35 3.98
N PHE A 34 2.24 2.56 4.27
CA PHE A 34 1.40 3.76 4.32
C PHE A 34 1.54 4.60 3.05
N VAL A 35 0.39 4.99 2.47
CA VAL A 35 0.31 5.92 1.33
C VAL A 35 -0.68 7.03 1.69
N LEU A 36 -0.21 7.99 2.45
CA LEU A 36 -1.03 9.07 3.01
C LEU A 36 -0.90 10.32 2.12
N ARG A 37 -1.99 10.72 1.50
CA ARG A 37 -2.04 11.88 0.60
C ARG A 37 -3.17 12.82 1.00
N HIS A 38 -2.92 14.12 0.84
CA HIS A 38 -3.93 15.16 1.03
C HIS A 38 -4.88 15.22 -0.17
N ASN A 39 -6.05 15.83 0.05
CA ASN A 39 -7.03 16.11 -0.99
C ASN A 39 -6.43 17.06 -2.05
N SER A 40 -6.20 16.53 -3.24
CA SER A 40 -5.84 17.29 -4.42
C SER A 40 -6.19 16.52 -5.70
N LEU A 41 -6.49 17.22 -6.78
CA LEU A 41 -6.80 16.61 -8.08
C LEU A 41 -5.64 15.71 -8.58
N VAL A 42 -4.40 16.10 -8.32
CA VAL A 42 -3.22 15.32 -8.69
C VAL A 42 -3.19 13.99 -7.94
N ASN A 43 -3.44 14.02 -6.65
CA ASN A 43 -3.41 12.81 -5.81
C ASN A 43 -4.55 11.84 -6.15
N ILE A 44 -5.75 12.39 -6.38
CA ILE A 44 -6.95 11.60 -6.70
C ILE A 44 -6.79 10.87 -8.05
N ASN A 45 -6.16 11.51 -9.03
CA ASN A 45 -5.97 10.94 -10.37
C ASN A 45 -4.63 10.20 -10.54
N ALA A 46 -3.81 10.13 -9.51
CA ALA A 46 -2.57 9.39 -9.55
C ALA A 46 -2.79 7.88 -9.30
N SER A 47 -1.89 7.05 -9.83
CA SER A 47 -1.77 5.65 -9.46
C SER A 47 -0.43 5.43 -8.76
N PRO A 48 -0.37 5.52 -7.41
CA PRO A 48 0.91 5.46 -6.71
C PRO A 48 1.56 4.09 -6.82
N THR A 49 2.75 4.02 -7.41
CA THR A 49 3.52 2.77 -7.55
C THR A 49 3.81 2.10 -6.21
N LYS A 50 3.92 2.88 -5.14
CA LYS A 50 4.12 2.37 -3.77
C LYS A 50 3.05 1.39 -3.32
N ILE A 51 1.80 1.57 -3.73
CA ILE A 51 0.72 0.64 -3.42
C ILE A 51 1.02 -0.72 -4.03
N ALA A 52 1.36 -0.75 -5.32
CA ALA A 52 1.71 -1.98 -6.01
C ALA A 52 2.99 -2.63 -5.43
N GLU A 53 3.99 -1.86 -5.04
CA GLU A 53 5.21 -2.34 -4.40
C GLU A 53 4.91 -3.03 -3.05
N TYR A 54 4.10 -2.41 -2.19
CA TYR A 54 3.69 -3.01 -0.91
C TYR A 54 2.88 -4.29 -1.11
N MET A 55 1.90 -4.25 -2.01
CA MET A 55 1.08 -5.43 -2.31
C MET A 55 1.89 -6.55 -2.97
N ALA A 56 2.90 -6.23 -3.79
CA ALA A 56 3.76 -7.22 -4.42
C ALA A 56 4.62 -8.01 -3.42
N VAL A 57 4.95 -7.42 -2.28
CA VAL A 57 5.60 -8.15 -1.17
C VAL A 57 4.59 -8.78 -0.20
N GLY A 58 3.30 -8.58 -0.45
CA GLY A 58 2.21 -9.13 0.35
C GLY A 58 1.89 -8.33 1.61
N ALA A 59 2.38 -7.10 1.73
CA ALA A 59 2.06 -6.22 2.83
C ALA A 59 0.66 -5.59 2.66
N MET A 60 0.00 -5.33 3.79
CA MET A 60 -1.21 -4.53 3.82
C MET A 60 -0.95 -3.11 3.34
N VAL A 61 -1.97 -2.44 2.81
CA VAL A 61 -1.89 -1.03 2.45
C VAL A 61 -2.84 -0.21 3.31
N ILE A 62 -2.30 0.81 3.97
CA ILE A 62 -3.06 1.84 4.66
C ILE A 62 -2.94 3.13 3.84
N ALA A 63 -4.03 3.62 3.29
CA ALA A 63 -4.01 4.77 2.41
C ALA A 63 -5.15 5.74 2.72
N THR A 64 -4.99 7.01 2.33
CA THR A 64 -6.11 7.94 2.34
C THR A 64 -6.97 7.75 1.08
N LYS A 65 -8.25 8.08 1.16
CA LYS A 65 -9.19 8.05 0.02
C LYS A 65 -8.74 8.91 -1.17
N TYR A 66 -7.76 9.79 -0.95
CA TYR A 66 -7.16 10.65 -1.98
C TYR A 66 -5.94 10.03 -2.65
N SER A 67 -5.62 8.79 -2.37
CA SER A 67 -4.46 8.09 -2.91
C SER A 67 -4.78 7.33 -4.21
N GLY A 68 -5.47 7.98 -5.12
CA GLY A 68 -5.81 7.46 -6.43
C GLY A 68 -6.68 6.21 -6.36
N ASP A 69 -6.21 5.13 -6.95
CA ASP A 69 -6.90 3.83 -7.00
C ASP A 69 -6.69 2.94 -5.76
N ALA A 70 -6.07 3.47 -4.69
CA ALA A 70 -5.82 2.74 -3.44
C ALA A 70 -7.07 2.08 -2.88
N LYS A 71 -8.22 2.79 -2.92
CA LYS A 71 -9.48 2.29 -2.39
C LYS A 71 -9.89 0.97 -3.06
N VAL A 72 -9.90 0.95 -4.38
CA VAL A 72 -10.27 -0.24 -5.16
C VAL A 72 -9.32 -1.39 -4.86
N LEU A 73 -8.00 -1.13 -4.85
CA LEU A 73 -7.00 -2.17 -4.62
C LEU A 73 -7.09 -2.77 -3.20
N VAL A 74 -7.37 -1.93 -2.20
CA VAL A 74 -7.52 -2.37 -0.81
C VAL A 74 -8.81 -3.17 -0.61
N GLU A 75 -9.95 -2.66 -1.13
CA GLU A 75 -11.24 -3.33 -1.01
C GLU A 75 -11.24 -4.68 -1.73
N ASP A 76 -10.76 -4.75 -2.95
CA ASP A 76 -10.73 -5.98 -3.74
C ASP A 76 -9.75 -7.02 -3.18
N SER A 77 -8.62 -6.60 -2.59
CA SER A 77 -7.69 -7.53 -1.94
C SER A 77 -8.21 -8.07 -0.61
N GLY A 78 -9.14 -7.36 0.03
CA GLY A 78 -9.65 -7.67 1.36
C GLY A 78 -8.69 -7.34 2.51
N TYR A 79 -7.51 -6.76 2.22
CA TYR A 79 -6.48 -6.48 3.22
C TYR A 79 -5.98 -5.05 3.14
N GLY A 80 -6.22 -4.29 4.19
CA GLY A 80 -5.78 -2.91 4.33
C GLY A 80 -6.85 -2.02 4.96
N MET A 81 -6.61 -0.72 4.89
CA MET A 81 -7.53 0.28 5.44
C MET A 81 -7.47 1.56 4.62
N ILE A 82 -8.64 2.15 4.36
CA ILE A 82 -8.77 3.46 3.75
C ILE A 82 -9.17 4.47 4.82
N LEU A 83 -8.35 5.47 5.00
CA LEU A 83 -8.56 6.58 5.90
C LEU A 83 -9.25 7.73 5.14
N ASP A 84 -10.17 8.41 5.81
CA ASP A 84 -10.82 9.58 5.21
C ASP A 84 -9.84 10.74 5.04
N GLU A 85 -9.15 11.12 6.11
CA GLU A 85 -8.20 12.24 6.14
C GLU A 85 -7.05 11.94 7.11
N ILE A 86 -5.93 12.66 6.94
CA ILE A 86 -4.75 12.50 7.80
C ILE A 86 -4.91 13.33 9.08
N GLU A 87 -5.61 14.46 8.99
CA GLU A 87 -5.69 15.46 10.03
C GLU A 87 -6.61 15.06 11.19
N ASN A 88 -7.55 14.16 10.96
CA ASN A 88 -8.60 13.78 11.90
C ASN A 88 -8.59 12.27 12.20
N ILE A 89 -7.43 11.74 12.59
CA ILE A 89 -7.34 10.32 13.00
C ILE A 89 -7.85 10.20 14.43
N SER A 90 -9.00 9.54 14.60
CA SER A 90 -9.59 9.28 15.92
C SER A 90 -8.97 8.06 16.60
N SER A 91 -9.21 7.93 17.91
CA SER A 91 -8.79 6.74 18.67
C SER A 91 -9.43 5.46 18.11
N GLU A 92 -10.69 5.53 17.72
CA GLU A 92 -11.42 4.40 17.14
C GLU A 92 -10.79 3.92 15.83
N MET A 93 -10.30 4.85 14.99
CA MET A 93 -9.58 4.50 13.75
C MET A 93 -8.25 3.83 14.04
N ILE A 94 -7.55 4.25 15.11
CA ILE A 94 -6.30 3.62 15.55
C ILE A 94 -6.59 2.20 16.06
N ASP A 95 -7.65 2.02 16.83
CA ASP A 95 -8.06 0.71 17.35
C ASP A 95 -8.47 -0.23 16.20
N GLU A 96 -9.23 0.26 15.22
CA GLU A 96 -9.55 -0.51 14.01
C GLU A 96 -8.29 -0.92 13.23
N LEU A 97 -7.35 0.00 13.05
CA LEU A 97 -6.08 -0.28 12.38
C LEU A 97 -5.28 -1.36 13.13
N ASN A 98 -5.19 -1.26 14.45
CA ASN A 98 -4.51 -2.24 15.28
C ASN A 98 -5.16 -3.63 15.16
N LEU A 99 -6.49 -3.71 15.17
CA LEU A 99 -7.22 -4.97 14.96
C LEU A 99 -6.93 -5.58 13.59
N LYS A 100 -6.93 -4.76 12.53
CA LYS A 100 -6.61 -5.24 11.17
C LYS A 100 -5.17 -5.74 11.05
N ILE A 101 -4.21 -5.03 11.64
CA ILE A 101 -2.79 -5.45 11.66
C ILE A 101 -2.64 -6.75 12.46
N HIS A 102 -3.32 -6.89 13.59
CA HIS A 102 -3.28 -8.10 14.40
C HIS A 102 -3.84 -9.30 13.64
N SER A 103 -5.03 -9.17 13.07
CA SER A 103 -5.65 -10.20 12.24
C SER A 103 -4.79 -10.61 11.03
N TYR A 104 -4.15 -9.64 10.38
CA TYR A 104 -3.19 -9.91 9.30
C TYR A 104 -2.02 -10.76 9.81
N LYS A 105 -1.42 -10.39 10.96
CA LYS A 105 -0.28 -11.11 11.55
C LYS A 105 -0.62 -12.54 11.95
N GLU A 106 -1.81 -12.76 12.50
CA GLU A 106 -2.28 -14.10 12.87
C GLU A 106 -2.40 -15.05 11.68
N ASN A 107 -2.68 -14.52 10.48
CA ASN A 107 -2.85 -15.30 9.26
C ASN A 107 -1.93 -14.82 8.13
N LYS A 108 -0.72 -14.39 8.48
CA LYS A 108 0.20 -13.67 7.58
C LYS A 108 0.47 -14.39 6.26
N GLU A 109 0.68 -15.70 6.29
CA GLU A 109 0.98 -16.47 5.07
C GLU A 109 -0.17 -16.41 4.07
N ASN A 110 -1.39 -16.69 4.49
CA ASN A 110 -2.56 -16.65 3.62
C ASN A 110 -2.91 -15.23 3.17
N ALA A 111 -2.85 -14.27 4.09
CA ALA A 111 -3.11 -12.87 3.79
C ALA A 111 -2.10 -12.34 2.76
N SER A 112 -0.82 -12.55 2.98
CA SER A 112 0.26 -12.16 2.07
C SER A 112 0.11 -12.83 0.69
N ALA A 113 -0.20 -14.13 0.66
CA ALA A 113 -0.43 -14.85 -0.60
C ALA A 113 -1.64 -14.29 -1.36
N THR A 114 -2.73 -13.97 -0.67
CA THR A 114 -3.93 -13.38 -1.26
C THR A 114 -3.64 -12.02 -1.88
N ILE A 115 -2.97 -11.13 -1.14
CA ILE A 115 -2.57 -9.79 -1.62
C ILE A 115 -1.68 -9.91 -2.86
N LYS A 116 -0.64 -10.76 -2.82
CA LYS A 116 0.27 -11.00 -3.95
C LYS A 116 -0.49 -11.50 -5.18
N ASN A 117 -1.33 -12.51 -5.01
CA ASN A 117 -2.10 -13.07 -6.10
C ASN A 117 -3.04 -12.04 -6.75
N TYR A 118 -3.66 -11.19 -5.94
CA TYR A 118 -4.52 -10.12 -6.42
C TYR A 118 -3.73 -9.11 -7.27
N ILE A 119 -2.63 -8.55 -6.73
CA ILE A 119 -1.88 -7.51 -7.43
C ILE A 119 -1.21 -8.05 -8.69
N PHE A 120 -0.73 -9.31 -8.66
CA PHE A 120 -0.13 -9.93 -9.84
C PHE A 120 -1.14 -10.16 -10.95
N LYS A 121 -2.38 -10.50 -10.64
CA LYS A 121 -3.45 -10.64 -11.64
C LYS A 121 -3.94 -9.30 -12.19
N SER A 122 -3.99 -8.26 -11.33
CA SER A 122 -4.59 -6.97 -11.70
C SER A 122 -3.59 -5.98 -12.30
N ARG A 123 -2.30 -6.02 -11.93
CA ARG A 123 -1.32 -4.96 -12.23
C ARG A 123 -0.07 -5.41 -12.97
N LEU A 124 0.23 -6.72 -13.07
CA LEU A 124 1.35 -7.15 -13.90
C LEU A 124 1.10 -6.84 -15.37
N TRP A 125 2.15 -6.37 -16.03
CA TRP A 125 2.13 -6.10 -17.46
C TRP A 125 1.63 -7.29 -18.28
N HIS A 126 2.11 -8.49 -17.97
CA HIS A 126 1.68 -9.72 -18.64
C HIS A 126 0.18 -10.03 -18.45
N ALA A 127 -0.40 -9.71 -17.29
CA ALA A 127 -1.84 -9.91 -17.06
C ALA A 127 -2.69 -9.01 -17.97
N ASN A 128 -2.15 -7.87 -18.39
CA ASN A 128 -2.83 -6.91 -19.25
C ASN A 128 -2.39 -7.02 -20.73
N GLU A 129 -1.40 -7.84 -21.06
CA GLU A 129 -0.83 -7.96 -22.42
C GLU A 129 -1.88 -8.39 -23.44
N ILE A 130 -2.70 -9.41 -23.12
CA ILE A 130 -3.77 -9.88 -23.99
C ILE A 130 -4.78 -8.78 -24.25
N LYS A 131 -5.14 -8.04 -23.20
CA LYS A 131 -6.10 -6.94 -23.28
C LYS A 131 -5.58 -5.77 -24.12
N LEU A 132 -4.30 -5.46 -23.97
CA LEU A 132 -3.62 -4.45 -24.78
C LEU A 132 -3.50 -4.90 -26.24
N LYS A 133 -3.06 -6.13 -26.49
CA LYS A 133 -2.98 -6.68 -27.86
C LYS A 133 -4.34 -6.65 -28.57
N SER A 134 -5.43 -6.98 -27.89
CA SER A 134 -6.78 -6.91 -28.48
C SER A 134 -7.22 -5.49 -28.84
N LEU A 135 -6.78 -4.47 -28.09
CA LEU A 135 -7.07 -3.07 -28.40
C LEU A 135 -6.33 -2.58 -29.65
N TYR A 136 -5.11 -3.09 -29.88
CA TYR A 136 -4.28 -2.67 -31.03
C TYR A 136 -4.41 -3.58 -32.25
N SER A 137 -4.99 -4.76 -32.13
CA SER A 137 -5.20 -5.66 -33.27
C SER A 137 -6.34 -5.24 -34.23
N ASN A 138 -7.11 -4.22 -33.82
CA ASN A 138 -8.22 -3.68 -34.60
C ASN A 138 -7.89 -2.32 -35.28
N ILE A 139 -6.59 -1.92 -35.28
CA ILE A 139 -6.06 -0.76 -35.98
C ILE A 139 -5.22 -1.24 -37.17
#